data_3acaff8a7ccbc168636f00cfff461684
#
_entry.id   3acaff8a7ccbc168636f00cfff461684
#
_cell.length_a   1.000
_cell.length_b   1.000
_cell.length_c   1.000
_cell.angle_alpha   90.00
_cell.angle_beta   90.00
_cell.angle_gamma   90.00
#
_symmetry.space_group_name_H-M   'P 1'
#
loop_
_entity.id
_entity.type
_entity.pdbx_description
1 polymer ?
#
loop_
_entity_poly.entity_id
_entity_poly.type
_entity_poly.pdbx_seq_one_letter_code
_entity_poly.pdbx_strand_id
1 'polypeptide(L)'
;MAESTLLRMAPRGPDPLQPGFIRTPVTTASVRPTVARVDATALIDNTRSIRRLVGDGVRVLGVVKADGYGHGSIQTARCALEAGAWGLAVSLVEEGVELRSAGITAPIVVLGGPFPGSEPLVVACGLRPVVWDVEHLRRLAGAARAAGGRSAVHLKIDTGMSRLGCLPSELPALLDCFVTECADVLDLEGAMTHLACADETDDAPTLRQLELFSEVLSTFQQRGLQPKIRHVCNSAALSRFPQARYDMVRPGIAMYGSSGNATFLLDGIRPALTVASRIFGLRTLPAGAQVSYGHTTTLTRESVIAIVPVGYEDGYPSSLSGKAHVLVQGRRCPVVGRVTMDTSLIDVTELTQVSVGDEVILLGRQDTEQIAAHDLATWSGLSTYEVFCGISKRVPRS
;
A
#
# COMPACT_ATOMS: atom_id res chain seq x y z
N MET A 1 -59.67 47.17 -0.73
CA MET A 1 -60.12 45.80 -1.06
C MET A 1 -59.23 45.32 -2.18
N ALA A 2 -58.26 44.46 -1.87
CA ALA A 2 -57.43 43.81 -2.86
C ALA A 2 -57.37 42.31 -2.46
N GLU A 3 -58.05 41.50 -3.25
CA GLU A 3 -58.08 40.04 -3.08
C GLU A 3 -56.71 39.42 -3.40
N SER A 4 -56.18 38.72 -2.44
CA SER A 4 -54.97 37.89 -2.63
C SER A 4 -55.35 36.54 -3.24
N THR A 5 -54.96 36.32 -4.48
CA THR A 5 -55.13 35.05 -5.17
C THR A 5 -54.10 34.04 -4.61
N LEU A 6 -54.57 33.12 -3.77
CA LEU A 6 -53.79 31.95 -3.31
C LEU A 6 -53.58 30.97 -4.48
N LEU A 7 -52.38 30.92 -5.01
CA LEU A 7 -51.92 29.86 -5.89
C LEU A 7 -51.94 28.53 -5.11
N ARG A 8 -52.91 27.67 -5.41
CA ARG A 8 -52.93 26.27 -4.95
C ARG A 8 -51.75 25.54 -5.61
N MET A 9 -50.72 25.23 -4.82
CA MET A 9 -49.67 24.31 -5.24
C MET A 9 -50.28 22.93 -5.43
N ALA A 10 -50.02 22.31 -6.58
CA ALA A 10 -50.34 20.90 -6.84
C ALA A 10 -49.63 20.03 -5.80
N PRO A 11 -50.20 18.88 -5.38
CA PRO A 11 -49.56 17.99 -4.43
C PRO A 11 -48.23 17.54 -5.02
N ARG A 12 -47.15 17.76 -4.28
CA ARG A 12 -45.83 17.18 -4.61
C ARG A 12 -45.98 15.67 -4.62
N GLY A 13 -45.52 15.03 -5.68
CA GLY A 13 -45.36 13.58 -5.73
C GLY A 13 -44.52 13.08 -4.56
N PRO A 14 -44.57 11.80 -4.22
CA PRO A 14 -43.83 11.25 -3.09
C PRO A 14 -42.34 11.58 -3.21
N ASP A 15 -41.78 12.14 -2.13
CA ASP A 15 -40.37 12.45 -2.01
C ASP A 15 -39.55 11.12 -2.14
N PRO A 16 -38.69 10.97 -3.15
CA PRO A 16 -37.94 9.75 -3.34
C PRO A 16 -36.91 9.45 -2.21
N LEU A 17 -36.75 10.38 -1.26
CA LEU A 17 -35.89 10.23 -0.09
C LEU A 17 -36.64 9.87 1.19
N GLN A 18 -37.96 9.60 1.14
CA GLN A 18 -38.66 9.14 2.34
C GLN A 18 -38.18 7.75 2.80
N PRO A 19 -37.99 7.55 4.14
CA PRO A 19 -37.57 6.28 4.69
C PRO A 19 -38.63 5.19 4.50
N GLY A 20 -38.61 4.51 3.43
CA GLY A 20 -39.58 3.47 3.07
C GLY A 20 -39.33 2.90 1.69
N PHE A 21 -38.51 3.56 0.88
CA PHE A 21 -38.29 3.18 -0.50
C PHE A 21 -37.27 2.02 -0.66
N ILE A 22 -36.42 1.75 0.35
CA ILE A 22 -35.52 0.60 0.33
C ILE A 22 -35.62 -0.11 1.68
N ARG A 23 -36.52 -1.08 1.78
CA ARG A 23 -36.70 -1.93 2.98
C ARG A 23 -35.82 -3.16 3.01
N THR A 24 -35.08 -3.44 1.96
CA THR A 24 -34.12 -4.55 1.93
C THR A 24 -32.74 -3.98 2.25
N PRO A 25 -32.01 -4.51 3.25
CA PRO A 25 -30.61 -4.16 3.38
C PRO A 25 -29.93 -4.56 2.07
N VAL A 26 -29.51 -3.56 1.29
CA VAL A 26 -28.62 -3.82 0.15
C VAL A 26 -27.35 -4.39 0.78
N THR A 27 -27.20 -5.71 0.73
CA THR A 27 -25.92 -6.31 1.03
C THR A 27 -24.92 -5.67 0.08
N THR A 28 -23.81 -5.19 0.60
CA THR A 28 -22.71 -4.56 -0.16
C THR A 28 -21.99 -5.56 -1.08
N ALA A 29 -22.61 -6.66 -1.45
CA ALA A 29 -22.12 -7.54 -2.51
C ALA A 29 -22.00 -6.70 -3.79
N SER A 30 -20.79 -6.52 -4.27
CA SER A 30 -20.55 -5.77 -5.50
C SER A 30 -21.39 -6.37 -6.64
N VAL A 31 -22.28 -5.57 -7.20
CA VAL A 31 -23.07 -5.96 -8.37
C VAL A 31 -22.17 -5.98 -9.62
N ARG A 32 -21.11 -5.17 -9.61
CA ARG A 32 -20.14 -5.09 -10.70
C ARG A 32 -19.11 -6.23 -10.57
N PRO A 33 -18.75 -6.91 -11.68
CA PRO A 33 -17.89 -8.09 -11.63
C PRO A 33 -16.41 -7.79 -11.35
N THR A 34 -16.05 -6.53 -11.18
CA THR A 34 -14.65 -6.09 -10.93
C THR A 34 -14.30 -6.31 -9.47
N VAL A 35 -13.21 -7.03 -9.20
CA VAL A 35 -12.78 -7.44 -7.87
C VAL A 35 -11.26 -7.52 -7.78
N ALA A 36 -10.71 -7.19 -6.62
CA ALA A 36 -9.32 -7.44 -6.25
C ALA A 36 -9.29 -8.65 -5.29
N ARG A 37 -8.86 -9.79 -5.80
CA ARG A 37 -8.72 -11.03 -5.00
C ARG A 37 -7.38 -11.02 -4.30
N VAL A 38 -7.39 -11.11 -2.98
CA VAL A 38 -6.19 -11.14 -2.14
C VAL A 38 -5.94 -12.55 -1.65
N ASP A 39 -4.84 -13.13 -2.09
CA ASP A 39 -4.41 -14.47 -1.66
C ASP A 39 -3.76 -14.39 -0.28
N ALA A 40 -4.54 -14.65 0.76
CA ALA A 40 -4.08 -14.69 2.15
C ALA A 40 -2.96 -15.72 2.36
N THR A 41 -3.02 -16.87 1.67
CA THR A 41 -1.97 -17.90 1.75
C THR A 41 -0.66 -17.38 1.17
N ALA A 42 -0.71 -16.63 0.06
CA ALA A 42 0.48 -15.99 -0.49
C ALA A 42 1.11 -14.99 0.48
N LEU A 43 0.30 -14.13 1.13
CA LEU A 43 0.78 -13.18 2.13
C LEU A 43 1.47 -13.88 3.31
N ILE A 44 0.87 -14.96 3.81
CA ILE A 44 1.43 -15.78 4.90
C ILE A 44 2.74 -16.45 4.46
N ASP A 45 2.76 -17.09 3.29
CA ASP A 45 3.93 -17.81 2.78
C ASP A 45 5.10 -16.86 2.46
N ASN A 46 4.80 -15.69 1.87
CA ASN A 46 5.80 -14.65 1.61
C ASN A 46 6.42 -14.17 2.93
N THR A 47 5.61 -13.88 3.93
CA THR A 47 6.10 -13.45 5.25
C THR A 47 6.93 -14.54 5.93
N ARG A 48 6.52 -15.80 5.84
CA ARG A 48 7.29 -16.96 6.34
C ARG A 48 8.62 -17.13 5.61
N SER A 49 8.64 -16.91 4.27
CA SER A 49 9.87 -16.96 3.47
C SER A 49 10.85 -15.86 3.90
N ILE A 50 10.36 -14.65 4.13
CA ILE A 50 11.16 -13.55 4.66
C ILE A 50 11.72 -13.91 6.05
N ARG A 51 10.91 -14.47 6.95
CA ARG A 51 11.38 -14.91 8.28
C ARG A 51 12.47 -15.97 8.17
N ARG A 52 12.31 -16.97 7.30
CA ARG A 52 13.36 -17.98 7.06
C ARG A 52 14.65 -17.35 6.53
N LEU A 53 14.54 -16.39 5.62
CA LEU A 53 15.70 -15.69 5.05
C LEU A 53 16.52 -14.93 6.09
N VAL A 54 15.84 -14.27 7.04
CA VAL A 54 16.52 -13.43 8.05
C VAL A 54 16.95 -14.21 9.28
N GLY A 55 16.34 -15.38 9.55
CA GLY A 55 16.63 -16.24 10.70
C GLY A 55 15.93 -15.82 11.99
N ASP A 56 15.94 -16.70 13.00
CA ASP A 56 15.17 -16.54 14.23
C ASP A 56 15.66 -15.39 15.13
N GLY A 57 16.90 -14.93 14.97
CA GLY A 57 17.46 -13.80 15.72
C GLY A 57 16.99 -12.43 15.27
N VAL A 58 16.31 -12.34 14.11
CA VAL A 58 15.88 -11.07 13.50
C VAL A 58 14.35 -10.98 13.47
N ARG A 59 13.82 -9.89 14.02
CA ARG A 59 12.37 -9.63 14.00
C ARG A 59 11.90 -9.20 12.61
N VAL A 60 10.66 -9.55 12.28
CA VAL A 60 9.98 -9.04 11.08
C VAL A 60 8.90 -8.06 11.50
N LEU A 61 9.00 -6.82 11.04
CA LEU A 61 8.00 -5.76 11.18
C LEU A 61 7.27 -5.62 9.85
N GLY A 62 6.08 -6.21 9.73
CA GLY A 62 5.30 -6.20 8.50
C GLY A 62 4.78 -4.80 8.16
N VAL A 63 5.13 -4.25 6.99
CA VAL A 63 4.69 -2.91 6.60
C VAL A 63 3.35 -2.99 5.88
N VAL A 64 2.29 -2.50 6.54
CA VAL A 64 0.87 -2.60 6.10
C VAL A 64 0.21 -1.24 5.87
N LYS A 65 0.99 -0.17 5.76
CA LYS A 65 0.52 1.19 5.43
C LYS A 65 -0.18 1.24 4.07
N ALA A 66 -0.87 2.34 3.79
CA ALA A 66 -1.58 2.59 2.53
C ALA A 66 -2.54 1.44 2.20
N ASP A 67 -3.42 1.12 3.15
CA ASP A 67 -4.37 0.01 3.06
C ASP A 67 -3.70 -1.33 2.67
N GLY A 68 -2.59 -1.68 3.37
CA GLY A 68 -1.82 -2.87 3.05
C GLY A 68 -1.29 -2.86 1.62
N TYR A 69 -0.75 -1.73 1.15
CA TYR A 69 -0.37 -1.52 -0.25
C TYR A 69 -1.53 -1.87 -1.20
N GLY A 70 -2.74 -1.45 -0.86
CA GLY A 70 -3.94 -1.72 -1.65
C GLY A 70 -4.52 -3.14 -1.53
N HIS A 71 -3.96 -3.99 -0.66
CA HIS A 71 -4.45 -5.36 -0.44
C HIS A 71 -5.45 -5.47 0.73
N GLY A 72 -5.72 -4.37 1.44
CA GLY A 72 -6.50 -4.36 2.67
C GLY A 72 -5.63 -4.47 3.93
N SER A 73 -5.55 -3.39 4.72
CA SER A 73 -4.66 -3.26 5.87
C SER A 73 -4.91 -4.33 6.94
N ILE A 74 -6.17 -4.53 7.30
CA ILE A 74 -6.57 -5.45 8.39
C ILE A 74 -6.28 -6.91 8.03
N GLN A 75 -6.64 -7.34 6.80
CA GLN A 75 -6.38 -8.69 6.34
C GLN A 75 -4.88 -8.96 6.26
N THR A 76 -4.12 -8.07 5.64
CA THR A 76 -2.66 -8.18 5.53
C THR A 76 -1.98 -8.22 6.90
N ALA A 77 -2.43 -7.37 7.83
CA ALA A 77 -1.94 -7.36 9.20
C ALA A 77 -2.12 -8.71 9.89
N ARG A 78 -3.32 -9.31 9.79
CA ARG A 78 -3.61 -10.63 10.34
C ARG A 78 -2.73 -11.72 9.72
N CYS A 79 -2.60 -11.74 8.39
CA CYS A 79 -1.73 -12.69 7.69
C CYS A 79 -0.26 -12.57 8.11
N ALA A 80 0.26 -11.34 8.23
CA ALA A 80 1.63 -11.11 8.67
C ALA A 80 1.87 -11.63 10.10
N LEU A 81 0.95 -11.34 11.03
CA LEU A 81 1.02 -11.80 12.42
C LEU A 81 0.88 -13.32 12.53
N GLU A 82 -0.03 -13.95 11.80
CA GLU A 82 -0.17 -15.40 11.71
C GLU A 82 1.11 -16.07 11.19
N ALA A 83 1.78 -15.43 10.24
CA ALA A 83 3.08 -15.88 9.74
C ALA A 83 4.23 -15.67 10.75
N GLY A 84 3.96 -15.05 11.91
CA GLY A 84 4.90 -14.82 12.98
C GLY A 84 5.71 -13.52 12.85
N ALA A 85 5.18 -12.49 12.19
CA ALA A 85 5.74 -11.15 12.30
C ALA A 85 5.68 -10.68 13.76
N TRP A 86 6.74 -10.01 14.22
CA TRP A 86 6.81 -9.45 15.57
C TRP A 86 5.81 -8.31 15.78
N GLY A 87 5.55 -7.55 14.74
CA GLY A 87 4.67 -6.40 14.78
C GLY A 87 4.42 -5.86 13.38
N LEU A 88 3.75 -4.74 13.32
CA LEU A 88 3.30 -4.08 12.10
C LEU A 88 3.85 -2.66 11.99
N ALA A 89 3.98 -2.15 10.78
CA ALA A 89 4.34 -0.76 10.55
C ALA A 89 3.32 -0.09 9.62
N VAL A 90 2.90 1.09 10.02
CA VAL A 90 2.02 1.99 9.29
C VAL A 90 2.72 3.32 9.02
N SER A 91 2.15 4.18 8.20
CA SER A 91 2.69 5.53 7.97
C SER A 91 2.08 6.56 8.91
N LEU A 92 0.77 6.49 9.10
CA LEU A 92 -0.04 7.47 9.80
C LEU A 92 -0.57 6.90 11.12
N VAL A 93 -0.85 7.80 12.08
CA VAL A 93 -1.48 7.44 13.36
C VAL A 93 -2.86 6.82 13.12
N GLU A 94 -3.63 7.37 12.18
CA GLU A 94 -4.97 6.92 11.81
C GLU A 94 -4.98 5.48 11.31
N GLU A 95 -4.00 5.07 10.51
CA GLU A 95 -3.85 3.67 10.09
C GLU A 95 -3.59 2.74 11.28
N GLY A 96 -2.79 3.20 12.26
CA GLY A 96 -2.56 2.48 13.51
C GLY A 96 -3.81 2.33 14.34
N VAL A 97 -4.63 3.38 14.43
CA VAL A 97 -5.94 3.38 15.12
C VAL A 97 -6.91 2.42 14.45
N GLU A 98 -6.95 2.39 13.13
CA GLU A 98 -7.78 1.45 12.37
C GLU A 98 -7.43 -0.01 12.72
N LEU A 99 -6.15 -0.35 12.74
CA LEU A 99 -5.69 -1.69 13.12
C LEU A 99 -6.04 -2.01 14.58
N ARG A 100 -5.90 -1.06 15.50
CA ARG A 100 -6.32 -1.24 16.91
C ARG A 100 -7.82 -1.48 17.03
N SER A 101 -8.62 -0.71 16.30
CA SER A 101 -10.09 -0.86 16.25
C SER A 101 -10.51 -2.22 15.70
N ALA A 102 -9.70 -2.82 14.82
CA ALA A 102 -9.89 -4.18 14.31
C ALA A 102 -9.40 -5.29 15.27
N GLY A 103 -8.97 -4.93 16.51
CA GLY A 103 -8.54 -5.87 17.54
C GLY A 103 -7.08 -6.32 17.44
N ILE A 104 -6.26 -5.67 16.63
CA ILE A 104 -4.82 -5.99 16.55
C ILE A 104 -4.13 -5.49 17.83
N THR A 105 -3.52 -6.37 18.60
CA THR A 105 -2.81 -6.06 19.87
C THR A 105 -1.30 -6.05 19.74
N ALA A 106 -0.76 -6.62 18.66
CA ALA A 106 0.69 -6.65 18.37
C ALA A 106 1.30 -5.24 18.32
N PRO A 107 2.64 -5.08 18.47
CA PRO A 107 3.32 -3.80 18.28
C PRO A 107 2.98 -3.16 16.93
N ILE A 108 2.68 -1.86 16.93
CA ILE A 108 2.43 -1.07 15.71
C ILE A 108 3.36 0.14 15.72
N VAL A 109 4.30 0.20 14.77
CA VAL A 109 5.24 1.29 14.59
C VAL A 109 4.68 2.30 13.58
N VAL A 110 4.61 3.58 13.95
CA VAL A 110 4.17 4.68 13.07
C VAL A 110 5.39 5.33 12.43
N LEU A 111 5.70 4.93 11.19
CA LEU A 111 6.94 5.30 10.49
C LEU A 111 7.00 6.78 10.07
N GLY A 112 5.86 7.42 9.85
CA GLY A 112 5.75 8.83 9.49
C GLY A 112 5.82 9.78 10.68
N GLY A 113 5.83 9.23 11.91
CA GLY A 113 5.76 10.00 13.15
C GLY A 113 4.37 10.58 13.43
N PRO A 114 4.16 11.12 14.63
CA PRO A 114 2.92 11.78 14.98
C PRO A 114 2.87 13.21 14.44
N PHE A 115 1.76 13.60 13.83
CA PHE A 115 1.49 15.03 13.58
C PHE A 115 1.20 15.75 14.89
N PRO A 116 1.54 17.06 15.00
CA PRO A 116 1.23 17.85 16.19
C PRO A 116 -0.24 17.75 16.59
N GLY A 117 -0.51 17.34 17.85
CA GLY A 117 -1.85 17.13 18.39
C GLY A 117 -2.35 15.69 18.31
N SER A 118 -1.65 14.78 17.62
CA SER A 118 -2.02 13.36 17.58
C SER A 118 -1.37 12.52 18.70
N GLU A 119 -0.46 13.09 19.49
CA GLU A 119 0.29 12.40 20.53
C GLU A 119 -0.60 11.75 21.60
N PRO A 120 -1.71 12.37 22.06
CA PRO A 120 -2.64 11.70 22.99
C PRO A 120 -3.24 10.41 22.41
N LEU A 121 -3.51 10.39 21.10
CA LEU A 121 -4.05 9.22 20.41
C LEU A 121 -2.99 8.12 20.27
N VAL A 122 -1.74 8.49 19.99
CA VAL A 122 -0.60 7.57 19.99
C VAL A 122 -0.48 6.85 21.32
N VAL A 123 -0.53 7.58 22.43
CA VAL A 123 -0.43 7.03 23.78
C VAL A 123 -1.64 6.16 24.10
N ALA A 124 -2.85 6.66 23.86
CA ALA A 124 -4.10 5.94 24.17
C ALA A 124 -4.22 4.61 23.41
N CYS A 125 -3.72 4.56 22.16
CA CYS A 125 -3.73 3.36 21.33
C CYS A 125 -2.48 2.48 21.49
N GLY A 126 -1.53 2.85 22.37
CA GLY A 126 -0.28 2.11 22.56
C GLY A 126 0.51 1.93 21.26
N LEU A 127 0.53 2.97 20.40
CA LEU A 127 1.31 2.99 19.19
C LEU A 127 2.78 3.33 19.50
N ARG A 128 3.69 2.95 18.63
CA ARG A 128 5.13 3.17 18.75
C ARG A 128 5.59 4.16 17.70
N PRO A 129 5.60 5.46 18.01
CA PRO A 129 5.93 6.48 17.03
C PRO A 129 7.43 6.49 16.73
N VAL A 130 7.74 6.76 15.45
CA VAL A 130 9.07 7.17 15.02
C VAL A 130 9.18 8.67 15.21
N VAL A 131 10.22 9.13 15.88
CA VAL A 131 10.48 10.55 16.16
C VAL A 131 11.89 10.93 15.75
N TRP A 132 12.15 12.22 15.47
CA TRP A 132 13.45 12.65 14.96
C TRP A 132 13.85 14.08 15.36
N ASP A 133 13.06 14.75 16.17
CA ASP A 133 13.42 16.07 16.71
C ASP A 133 12.97 16.22 18.17
N VAL A 134 13.50 17.23 18.83
CA VAL A 134 13.26 17.54 20.23
C VAL A 134 11.79 17.84 20.52
N GLU A 135 11.12 18.53 19.62
CA GLU A 135 9.72 18.90 19.79
C GLU A 135 8.78 17.67 19.72
N HIS A 136 9.07 16.70 18.84
CA HIS A 136 8.37 15.41 18.85
C HIS A 136 8.51 14.71 20.21
N LEU A 137 9.74 14.65 20.77
CA LEU A 137 9.97 14.04 22.08
C LEU A 137 9.18 14.75 23.17
N ARG A 138 9.25 16.08 23.25
CA ARG A 138 8.58 16.88 24.28
C ARG A 138 7.07 16.73 24.22
N ARG A 139 6.47 16.83 23.03
CA ARG A 139 5.01 16.66 22.86
C ARG A 139 4.57 15.26 23.28
N LEU A 140 5.28 14.22 22.84
CA LEU A 140 4.96 12.85 23.20
C LEU A 140 5.12 12.58 24.70
N ALA A 141 6.21 13.09 25.31
CA ALA A 141 6.41 12.99 26.76
C ALA A 141 5.30 13.73 27.54
N GLY A 142 4.88 14.90 27.08
CA GLY A 142 3.76 15.65 27.63
C GLY A 142 2.45 14.83 27.60
N ALA A 143 2.14 14.21 26.45
CA ALA A 143 0.97 13.36 26.32
C ALA A 143 1.05 12.10 27.19
N ALA A 144 2.21 11.46 27.30
CA ALA A 144 2.42 10.28 28.15
C ALA A 144 2.23 10.62 29.65
N ARG A 145 2.76 11.76 30.11
CA ARG A 145 2.56 12.26 31.49
C ARG A 145 1.10 12.55 31.76
N ALA A 146 0.43 13.23 30.83
CA ALA A 146 -1.00 13.55 30.98
C ALA A 146 -1.86 12.28 31.06
N ALA A 147 -1.47 11.20 30.39
CA ALA A 147 -2.14 9.90 30.45
C ALA A 147 -1.72 9.04 31.66
N GLY A 148 -0.73 9.47 32.45
CA GLY A 148 -0.18 8.68 33.58
C GLY A 148 0.52 7.40 33.15
N GLY A 149 1.04 7.33 31.91
CA GLY A 149 1.63 6.13 31.32
C GLY A 149 3.03 6.34 30.75
N ARG A 150 3.54 5.31 30.08
CA ARG A 150 4.80 5.34 29.34
C ARG A 150 4.52 5.04 27.87
N SER A 151 5.37 5.57 26.97
CA SER A 151 5.29 5.31 25.53
C SER A 151 6.64 4.86 24.99
N ALA A 152 6.66 3.77 24.21
CA ALA A 152 7.85 3.34 23.50
C ALA A 152 8.04 4.18 22.23
N VAL A 153 9.29 4.59 21.97
CA VAL A 153 9.66 5.40 20.81
C VAL A 153 10.80 4.79 20.02
N HIS A 154 10.81 5.06 18.71
CA HIS A 154 11.92 4.76 17.82
C HIS A 154 12.53 6.06 17.31
N LEU A 155 13.82 6.29 17.53
CA LEU A 155 14.51 7.45 17.00
C LEU A 155 14.95 7.17 15.56
N LYS A 156 14.64 8.10 14.66
CA LYS A 156 15.04 8.01 13.27
C LYS A 156 16.17 8.97 12.95
N ILE A 157 17.23 8.43 12.37
CA ILE A 157 18.40 9.18 11.94
C ILE A 157 18.43 9.18 10.42
N ASP A 158 18.63 10.33 9.82
CA ASP A 158 18.82 10.45 8.38
C ASP A 158 20.29 10.19 8.05
N THR A 159 20.55 9.07 7.43
CA THR A 159 21.90 8.70 6.97
C THR A 159 22.08 8.88 5.46
N GLY A 160 21.16 9.59 4.78
CA GLY A 160 21.30 9.90 3.36
C GLY A 160 20.05 9.72 2.51
N MET A 161 18.87 9.55 3.11
CA MET A 161 17.61 9.59 2.37
C MET A 161 17.04 11.00 2.21
N SER A 162 17.42 11.93 3.08
CA SER A 162 17.06 13.36 3.04
C SER A 162 15.54 13.62 3.00
N ARG A 163 14.78 12.83 3.77
CA ARG A 163 13.32 12.93 3.82
C ARG A 163 12.78 13.13 5.23
N LEU A 164 13.11 12.25 6.16
CA LEU A 164 12.72 12.26 7.57
C LEU A 164 13.86 11.71 8.41
N GLY A 165 14.06 12.24 9.61
CA GLY A 165 15.10 11.80 10.51
C GLY A 165 15.95 12.99 10.98
N CYS A 166 16.51 12.93 12.19
CA CYS A 166 17.52 13.90 12.61
C CYS A 166 18.82 13.65 11.86
N LEU A 167 19.54 14.71 11.55
CA LEU A 167 20.91 14.58 11.02
C LEU A 167 21.83 14.02 12.11
N PRO A 168 22.91 13.30 11.75
CA PRO A 168 23.89 12.81 12.73
C PRO A 168 24.46 13.91 13.63
N SER A 169 24.60 15.16 13.11
CA SER A 169 25.04 16.32 13.87
C SER A 169 24.03 16.82 14.91
N GLU A 170 22.75 16.54 14.71
CA GLU A 170 21.65 16.94 15.62
C GLU A 170 21.37 15.87 16.68
N LEU A 171 21.81 14.63 16.44
CA LEU A 171 21.55 13.51 17.33
C LEU A 171 22.02 13.74 18.77
N PRO A 172 23.19 14.31 19.06
CA PRO A 172 23.59 14.62 20.42
C PRO A 172 22.56 15.41 21.22
N ALA A 173 22.03 16.50 20.65
CA ALA A 173 21.02 17.33 21.31
C ALA A 173 19.68 16.57 21.50
N LEU A 174 19.29 15.74 20.53
CA LEU A 174 18.10 14.91 20.62
C LEU A 174 18.21 13.88 21.77
N LEU A 175 19.37 13.22 21.92
CA LEU A 175 19.63 12.27 22.99
C LEU A 175 19.73 12.95 24.36
N ASP A 176 20.35 14.12 24.44
CA ASP A 176 20.42 14.91 25.67
C ASP A 176 19.00 15.29 26.15
N CYS A 177 18.13 15.76 25.25
CA CYS A 177 16.72 16.02 25.56
C CYS A 177 15.99 14.74 26.00
N PHE A 178 16.21 13.62 25.32
CA PHE A 178 15.62 12.34 25.72
C PHE A 178 15.97 11.99 27.16
N VAL A 179 17.26 12.06 27.52
CA VAL A 179 17.75 11.68 28.86
C VAL A 179 17.25 12.65 29.93
N THR A 180 17.30 13.96 29.67
CA THR A 180 17.03 14.97 30.70
C THR A 180 15.56 15.31 30.89
N GLU A 181 14.75 15.20 29.80
CA GLU A 181 13.38 15.70 29.80
C GLU A 181 12.33 14.60 29.57
N CYS A 182 12.70 13.42 29.06
CA CYS A 182 11.69 12.47 28.55
C CYS A 182 11.81 11.03 29.08
N ALA A 183 12.98 10.65 29.61
CA ALA A 183 13.25 9.24 29.98
C ALA A 183 12.38 8.72 31.16
N ASP A 184 11.73 9.60 31.90
CA ASP A 184 10.77 9.25 32.94
C ASP A 184 9.49 8.61 32.40
N VAL A 185 9.07 8.99 31.18
CA VAL A 185 7.80 8.54 30.54
C VAL A 185 7.96 7.96 29.14
N LEU A 186 9.15 8.10 28.52
CA LEU A 186 9.45 7.51 27.23
C LEU A 186 10.48 6.38 27.35
N ASP A 187 10.23 5.27 26.65
CA ASP A 187 11.15 4.15 26.53
C ASP A 187 11.82 4.18 25.15
N LEU A 188 13.13 4.31 25.10
CA LEU A 188 13.90 4.19 23.87
C LEU A 188 13.90 2.72 23.41
N GLU A 189 12.90 2.36 22.61
CA GLU A 189 12.77 1.00 22.10
C GLU A 189 13.62 0.79 20.86
N GLY A 190 13.67 1.74 19.93
CA GLY A 190 14.38 1.55 18.68
C GLY A 190 15.22 2.72 18.18
N ALA A 191 16.22 2.40 17.35
CA ALA A 191 16.91 3.33 16.48
C ALA A 191 16.84 2.83 15.05
N MET A 192 16.58 3.75 14.09
CA MET A 192 16.40 3.39 12.69
C MET A 192 16.94 4.41 11.71
N THR A 193 17.23 3.93 10.53
CA THR A 193 17.34 4.72 9.30
C THR A 193 16.55 4.09 8.16
N HIS A 194 16.60 4.67 6.98
CA HIS A 194 15.99 4.11 5.78
C HIS A 194 16.94 4.23 4.59
N LEU A 195 17.14 3.11 3.89
CA LEU A 195 18.03 3.03 2.73
C LEU A 195 17.35 3.64 1.50
N ALA A 196 18.07 4.52 0.81
CA ALA A 196 17.56 5.26 -0.33
C ALA A 196 17.70 4.48 -1.64
N CYS A 197 18.80 3.71 -1.79
CA CYS A 197 19.23 3.11 -3.05
C CYS A 197 19.47 1.59 -2.94
N ALA A 198 18.76 0.90 -2.00
CA ALA A 198 18.99 -0.54 -1.80
C ALA A 198 18.51 -1.41 -2.98
N ASP A 199 17.71 -0.87 -3.89
CA ASP A 199 17.22 -1.49 -5.13
C ASP A 199 17.99 -1.04 -6.38
N GLU A 200 18.97 -0.14 -6.23
CA GLU A 200 19.82 0.31 -7.34
C GLU A 200 20.98 -0.65 -7.58
N THR A 201 21.59 -0.57 -8.75
CA THR A 201 22.74 -1.43 -9.12
C THR A 201 24.03 -1.03 -8.44
N ASP A 202 24.20 0.26 -8.11
CA ASP A 202 25.35 0.78 -7.36
C ASP A 202 25.12 0.59 -5.85
N ASP A 203 25.93 -0.26 -5.22
CA ASP A 203 25.87 -0.54 -3.78
C ASP A 203 26.50 0.58 -2.91
N ALA A 204 27.35 1.44 -3.47
CA ALA A 204 28.12 2.39 -2.70
C ALA A 204 27.28 3.37 -1.86
N PRO A 205 26.16 3.93 -2.34
CA PRO A 205 25.31 4.79 -1.52
C PRO A 205 24.72 4.04 -0.31
N THR A 206 24.29 2.79 -0.51
CA THR A 206 23.74 1.95 0.56
C THR A 206 24.77 1.61 1.61
N LEU A 207 25.98 1.23 1.20
CA LEU A 207 27.09 0.92 2.12
C LEU A 207 27.48 2.14 2.95
N ARG A 208 27.57 3.33 2.35
CA ARG A 208 27.82 4.59 3.10
C ARG A 208 26.74 4.88 4.15
N GLN A 209 25.45 4.62 3.82
CA GLN A 209 24.38 4.77 4.81
C GLN A 209 24.52 3.81 5.99
N LEU A 210 24.96 2.57 5.73
CA LEU A 210 25.19 1.56 6.78
C LEU A 210 26.38 1.92 7.67
N GLU A 211 27.49 2.41 7.09
CA GLU A 211 28.65 2.91 7.85
C GLU A 211 28.24 4.04 8.77
N LEU A 212 27.58 5.06 8.24
CA LEU A 212 27.12 6.20 9.02
C LEU A 212 26.13 5.79 10.11
N PHE A 213 25.25 4.82 9.86
CA PHE A 213 24.36 4.30 10.90
C PHE A 213 25.13 3.58 12.01
N SER A 214 26.21 2.85 11.67
CA SER A 214 27.09 2.23 12.68
C SER A 214 27.81 3.27 13.55
N GLU A 215 28.29 4.36 12.96
CA GLU A 215 28.88 5.48 13.69
C GLU A 215 27.86 6.14 14.63
N VAL A 216 26.64 6.36 14.16
CA VAL A 216 25.54 6.89 14.95
C VAL A 216 25.24 6.04 16.18
N LEU A 217 25.30 4.71 16.09
CA LEU A 217 25.07 3.83 17.24
C LEU A 217 26.13 4.05 18.35
N SER A 218 27.35 4.43 17.99
CA SER A 218 28.39 4.81 18.97
C SER A 218 28.02 6.07 19.76
N THR A 219 27.31 7.02 19.13
CA THR A 219 26.80 8.24 19.80
C THR A 219 25.76 7.90 20.87
N PHE A 220 24.89 6.90 20.64
CA PHE A 220 23.98 6.40 21.68
C PHE A 220 24.75 5.81 22.87
N GLN A 221 25.76 4.97 22.61
CA GLN A 221 26.56 4.34 23.65
C GLN A 221 27.30 5.36 24.54
N GLN A 222 27.87 6.41 23.93
CA GLN A 222 28.55 7.49 24.66
C GLN A 222 27.64 8.21 25.66
N ARG A 223 26.33 8.16 25.47
CA ARG A 223 25.31 8.72 26.37
C ARG A 223 24.65 7.69 27.29
N GLY A 224 25.21 6.48 27.36
CA GLY A 224 24.67 5.39 28.18
C GLY A 224 23.33 4.87 27.65
N LEU A 225 22.97 5.13 26.39
CA LEU A 225 21.74 4.67 25.77
C LEU A 225 22.00 3.45 24.88
N GLN A 226 21.10 2.48 24.92
CA GLN A 226 21.14 1.31 24.06
C GLN A 226 19.73 1.05 23.51
N PRO A 227 19.44 1.43 22.26
CA PRO A 227 18.20 1.04 21.60
C PRO A 227 18.09 -0.49 21.57
N LYS A 228 16.97 -1.03 22.04
CA LYS A 228 16.72 -2.48 22.08
C LYS A 228 16.56 -3.09 20.69
N ILE A 229 16.18 -2.27 19.71
CA ILE A 229 15.87 -2.68 18.34
C ILE A 229 16.52 -1.72 17.36
N ARG A 230 17.53 -2.18 16.64
CA ARG A 230 18.12 -1.45 15.52
C ARG A 230 17.48 -1.95 14.23
N HIS A 231 17.00 -1.06 13.37
CA HIS A 231 16.31 -1.48 12.15
C HIS A 231 16.56 -0.55 10.96
N VAL A 232 17.19 -1.10 9.94
CA VAL A 232 17.62 -0.41 8.72
C VAL A 232 16.96 -0.99 7.48
N CYS A 233 16.93 -2.33 7.40
CA CYS A 233 16.60 -3.12 6.23
C CYS A 233 15.14 -2.93 5.77
N ASN A 234 14.95 -2.51 4.51
CA ASN A 234 13.68 -2.52 3.77
C ASN A 234 13.58 -3.78 2.89
N SER A 235 12.55 -3.91 2.06
CA SER A 235 12.35 -5.07 1.17
C SER A 235 13.53 -5.31 0.22
N ALA A 236 14.09 -4.26 -0.35
CA ALA A 236 15.19 -4.36 -1.31
C ALA A 236 16.49 -4.84 -0.67
N ALA A 237 16.74 -4.45 0.58
CA ALA A 237 17.95 -4.83 1.31
C ALA A 237 17.94 -6.27 1.85
N LEU A 238 16.80 -6.95 1.88
CA LEU A 238 16.66 -8.26 2.54
C LEU A 238 17.68 -9.31 2.09
N SER A 239 17.90 -9.44 0.80
CA SER A 239 18.86 -10.42 0.23
C SER A 239 20.22 -9.81 -0.07
N ARG A 240 20.24 -8.56 -0.56
CA ARG A 240 21.47 -7.91 -1.03
C ARG A 240 22.41 -7.48 0.08
N PHE A 241 21.85 -7.04 1.23
CA PHE A 241 22.61 -6.47 2.33
C PHE A 241 22.31 -7.19 3.66
N PRO A 242 22.79 -8.45 3.85
CA PRO A 242 22.56 -9.18 5.11
C PRO A 242 23.00 -8.41 6.36
N GLN A 243 24.05 -7.59 6.26
CA GLN A 243 24.53 -6.73 7.35
C GLN A 243 23.55 -5.62 7.74
N ALA A 244 22.58 -5.26 6.87
CA ALA A 244 21.53 -4.27 7.16
C ALA A 244 20.40 -4.83 8.04
N ARG A 245 20.32 -6.14 8.28
CA ARG A 245 19.22 -6.77 8.99
C ARG A 245 19.13 -6.34 10.44
N TYR A 246 20.27 -6.17 11.13
CA TYR A 246 20.34 -5.83 12.55
C TYR A 246 19.36 -6.67 13.40
N ASP A 247 18.56 -6.01 14.26
CA ASP A 247 17.63 -6.70 15.17
C ASP A 247 16.23 -6.89 14.55
N MET A 248 15.92 -6.11 13.47
CA MET A 248 14.59 -6.14 12.85
C MET A 248 14.63 -5.66 11.39
N VAL A 249 13.89 -6.35 10.53
CA VAL A 249 13.65 -5.94 9.13
C VAL A 249 12.24 -5.41 8.92
N ARG A 250 12.07 -4.56 7.90
CA ARG A 250 10.80 -3.91 7.56
C ARG A 250 10.38 -4.24 6.12
N PRO A 251 9.97 -5.48 5.84
CA PRO A 251 9.42 -5.82 4.54
C PRO A 251 8.11 -5.09 4.31
N GLY A 252 8.00 -4.47 3.13
CA GLY A 252 6.77 -3.95 2.56
C GLY A 252 6.43 -4.76 1.31
N ILE A 253 6.82 -4.26 0.15
CA ILE A 253 6.42 -4.82 -1.14
C ILE A 253 6.76 -6.31 -1.32
N ALA A 254 7.81 -6.80 -0.67
CA ALA A 254 8.17 -8.22 -0.69
C ALA A 254 7.10 -9.11 -0.06
N MET A 255 6.37 -8.65 0.98
CA MET A 255 5.26 -9.40 1.57
C MET A 255 4.11 -9.61 0.59
N TYR A 256 3.94 -8.67 -0.35
CA TYR A 256 2.89 -8.70 -1.37
C TYR A 256 3.30 -9.46 -2.64
N GLY A 257 4.48 -10.05 -2.62
CA GLY A 257 4.97 -10.89 -3.72
C GLY A 257 5.50 -10.10 -4.91
N SER A 258 6.05 -8.91 -4.66
CA SER A 258 6.65 -8.06 -5.68
C SER A 258 7.98 -7.47 -5.19
N SER A 259 8.71 -6.90 -6.12
CA SER A 259 9.88 -6.06 -5.86
C SER A 259 9.63 -4.64 -6.36
N GLY A 260 10.38 -3.68 -5.88
CA GLY A 260 10.34 -2.30 -6.38
C GLY A 260 10.71 -2.19 -7.87
N ASN A 261 11.66 -3.04 -8.29
CA ASN A 261 12.04 -3.26 -9.67
C ASN A 261 12.16 -4.77 -9.97
N ALA A 262 12.21 -5.15 -11.24
CA ALA A 262 12.28 -6.56 -11.66
C ALA A 262 13.58 -7.29 -11.27
N THR A 263 14.59 -6.56 -10.80
CA THR A 263 15.96 -7.04 -10.66
C THR A 263 16.19 -7.84 -9.38
N PHE A 264 15.39 -7.62 -8.33
CA PHE A 264 15.66 -8.18 -6.98
C PHE A 264 14.43 -8.88 -6.38
N LEU A 265 13.95 -9.91 -7.06
CA LEU A 265 12.93 -10.80 -6.51
C LEU A 265 13.56 -11.71 -5.46
N LEU A 266 12.89 -11.88 -4.33
CA LEU A 266 13.26 -12.87 -3.34
C LEU A 266 12.74 -14.24 -3.78
N ASP A 267 13.59 -15.26 -3.64
CA ASP A 267 13.16 -16.63 -3.89
C ASP A 267 12.03 -17.06 -2.96
N GLY A 268 11.08 -17.80 -3.50
CA GLY A 268 9.96 -18.35 -2.74
C GLY A 268 8.86 -17.35 -2.37
N ILE A 269 8.86 -16.14 -2.92
CA ILE A 269 7.71 -15.23 -2.84
C ILE A 269 6.86 -15.30 -4.11
N ARG A 270 5.56 -15.08 -3.96
CA ARG A 270 4.59 -15.09 -5.06
C ARG A 270 3.58 -13.95 -4.93
N PRO A 271 3.09 -13.40 -6.06
CA PRO A 271 2.11 -12.32 -6.04
C PRO A 271 0.87 -12.70 -5.21
N ALA A 272 0.42 -11.74 -4.40
CA ALA A 272 -0.74 -11.93 -3.53
C ALA A 272 -2.01 -11.26 -4.05
N LEU A 273 -1.95 -10.51 -5.17
CA LEU A 273 -3.08 -9.76 -5.70
C LEU A 273 -3.42 -10.18 -7.12
N THR A 274 -4.71 -10.41 -7.36
CA THR A 274 -5.29 -10.54 -8.70
C THR A 274 -6.40 -9.51 -8.86
N VAL A 275 -6.33 -8.68 -9.89
CA VAL A 275 -7.44 -7.78 -10.28
C VAL A 275 -8.14 -8.39 -11.48
N ALA A 276 -9.40 -8.75 -11.28
CA ALA A 276 -10.21 -9.42 -12.27
C ALA A 276 -11.51 -8.66 -12.54
N SER A 277 -12.04 -8.83 -13.74
CA SER A 277 -13.35 -8.36 -14.14
C SER A 277 -13.99 -9.36 -15.09
N ARG A 278 -15.08 -8.98 -15.78
CA ARG A 278 -15.71 -9.79 -16.83
C ARG A 278 -16.07 -8.93 -18.01
N ILE A 279 -16.15 -9.55 -19.20
CA ILE A 279 -16.67 -8.90 -20.39
C ILE A 279 -18.13 -8.48 -20.14
N PHE A 280 -18.41 -7.20 -20.25
CA PHE A 280 -19.73 -6.61 -20.07
C PHE A 280 -20.52 -6.56 -21.38
N GLY A 281 -19.83 -6.44 -22.51
CA GLY A 281 -20.43 -6.40 -23.85
C GLY A 281 -19.42 -6.69 -24.94
N LEU A 282 -19.90 -7.07 -26.11
CA LEU A 282 -19.11 -7.34 -27.30
C LEU A 282 -19.67 -6.52 -28.46
N ARG A 283 -18.77 -6.02 -29.33
CA ARG A 283 -19.11 -5.31 -30.56
C ARG A 283 -18.19 -5.78 -31.69
N THR A 284 -18.77 -6.15 -32.83
CA THR A 284 -18.00 -6.30 -34.06
C THR A 284 -17.97 -4.95 -34.77
N LEU A 285 -16.78 -4.47 -35.06
CA LEU A 285 -16.55 -3.19 -35.72
C LEU A 285 -15.77 -3.41 -37.03
N PRO A 286 -16.13 -2.70 -38.14
CA PRO A 286 -15.46 -2.88 -39.40
C PRO A 286 -14.04 -2.30 -39.40
N ALA A 287 -13.24 -2.68 -40.38
CA ALA A 287 -11.98 -2.01 -40.72
C ALA A 287 -12.22 -0.50 -40.94
N GLY A 288 -11.31 0.32 -40.43
CA GLY A 288 -11.42 1.79 -40.48
C GLY A 288 -12.23 2.40 -39.34
N ALA A 289 -12.90 1.60 -38.49
CA ALA A 289 -13.59 2.11 -37.30
C ALA A 289 -12.61 2.72 -36.29
N GLN A 290 -12.99 3.88 -35.75
CA GLN A 290 -12.22 4.62 -34.77
C GLN A 290 -12.74 4.29 -33.35
N VAL A 291 -11.81 4.06 -32.40
CA VAL A 291 -12.15 3.50 -31.09
C VAL A 291 -11.87 4.52 -29.99
N SER A 292 -12.87 4.70 -29.10
CA SER A 292 -12.82 5.49 -27.85
C SER A 292 -12.59 7.00 -28.08
N TYR A 293 -12.39 7.73 -26.98
CA TYR A 293 -12.18 9.18 -26.99
C TYR A 293 -10.93 9.57 -27.79
N GLY A 294 -11.05 10.64 -28.58
CA GLY A 294 -9.96 11.19 -29.37
C GLY A 294 -9.53 10.32 -30.55
N HIS A 295 -10.27 9.22 -30.81
CA HIS A 295 -10.06 8.33 -31.95
C HIS A 295 -8.58 7.89 -32.10
N THR A 296 -7.94 7.59 -30.95
CA THR A 296 -6.50 7.30 -30.89
C THR A 296 -6.13 5.94 -31.50
N THR A 297 -7.12 5.10 -31.77
CA THR A 297 -6.95 3.80 -32.42
C THR A 297 -7.92 3.68 -33.58
N THR A 298 -7.39 3.34 -34.78
CA THR A 298 -8.17 2.98 -35.95
C THR A 298 -7.96 1.50 -36.24
N LEU A 299 -9.05 0.75 -36.36
CA LEU A 299 -8.99 -0.70 -36.60
C LEU A 299 -8.54 -0.96 -38.04
N THR A 300 -7.58 -1.83 -38.24
CA THR A 300 -7.04 -2.18 -39.56
C THR A 300 -7.79 -3.32 -40.24
N ARG A 301 -8.65 -4.03 -39.48
CA ARG A 301 -9.49 -5.14 -39.95
C ARG A 301 -10.83 -5.12 -39.23
N GLU A 302 -11.77 -5.94 -39.64
CA GLU A 302 -12.94 -6.24 -38.86
C GLU A 302 -12.48 -6.85 -37.51
N SER A 303 -12.97 -6.30 -36.40
CA SER A 303 -12.49 -6.65 -35.07
C SER A 303 -13.63 -6.82 -34.08
N VAL A 304 -13.49 -7.80 -33.19
CA VAL A 304 -14.38 -8.00 -32.04
C VAL A 304 -13.80 -7.28 -30.84
N ILE A 305 -14.51 -6.25 -30.38
CA ILE A 305 -14.09 -5.40 -29.25
C ILE A 305 -14.93 -5.74 -28.03
N ALA A 306 -14.27 -6.19 -26.96
CA ALA A 306 -14.85 -6.43 -25.66
C ALA A 306 -14.86 -5.14 -24.83
N ILE A 307 -15.97 -4.90 -24.14
CA ILE A 307 -16.15 -3.80 -23.17
C ILE A 307 -15.98 -4.39 -21.77
N VAL A 308 -15.03 -3.85 -21.01
CA VAL A 308 -14.74 -4.29 -19.64
C VAL A 308 -15.05 -3.14 -18.67
N PRO A 309 -15.85 -3.35 -17.61
CA PRO A 309 -16.26 -2.29 -16.67
C PRO A 309 -15.16 -1.96 -15.67
N VAL A 310 -14.00 -1.51 -16.17
CA VAL A 310 -12.83 -1.08 -15.41
C VAL A 310 -12.21 0.12 -16.09
N GLY A 311 -11.98 1.18 -15.34
CA GLY A 311 -11.36 2.40 -15.83
C GLY A 311 -10.40 3.04 -14.83
N TYR A 312 -10.02 4.31 -15.11
CA TYR A 312 -9.01 4.96 -14.27
C TYR A 312 -9.51 5.27 -12.86
N GLU A 313 -10.82 5.41 -12.62
CA GLU A 313 -11.39 5.58 -11.28
C GLU A 313 -11.32 4.29 -10.43
N ASP A 314 -11.10 3.15 -11.08
CA ASP A 314 -10.88 1.85 -10.42
C ASP A 314 -9.40 1.62 -10.09
N GLY A 315 -8.53 2.51 -10.56
CA GLY A 315 -7.08 2.37 -10.43
C GLY A 315 -6.41 1.72 -11.65
N TYR A 316 -7.10 1.64 -12.80
CA TYR A 316 -6.53 1.21 -14.07
C TYR A 316 -6.18 2.45 -14.91
N PRO A 317 -4.96 3.01 -14.81
CA PRO A 317 -4.65 4.37 -15.27
C PRO A 317 -4.80 4.57 -16.76
N SER A 318 -5.18 5.78 -17.17
CA SER A 318 -5.38 6.14 -18.58
C SER A 318 -4.09 6.06 -19.41
N SER A 319 -2.91 6.11 -18.78
CA SER A 319 -1.60 5.92 -19.45
C SER A 319 -1.39 4.51 -20.00
N LEU A 320 -2.22 3.54 -19.62
CA LEU A 320 -2.27 2.18 -20.17
C LEU A 320 -2.93 2.10 -21.57
N SER A 321 -3.60 3.17 -22.01
CA SER A 321 -4.30 3.25 -23.28
C SER A 321 -3.38 2.88 -24.45
N GLY A 322 -3.76 1.89 -25.24
CA GLY A 322 -3.02 1.43 -26.41
C GLY A 322 -1.66 0.78 -26.15
N LYS A 323 -1.32 0.54 -24.88
CA LYS A 323 -0.04 -0.07 -24.47
C LYS A 323 -0.21 -1.38 -23.70
N ALA A 324 -1.25 -1.44 -22.86
CA ALA A 324 -1.45 -2.57 -21.99
C ALA A 324 -2.11 -3.76 -22.68
N HIS A 325 -1.96 -4.91 -22.04
CA HIS A 325 -2.68 -6.12 -22.35
C HIS A 325 -3.43 -6.59 -21.10
N VAL A 326 -4.48 -7.36 -21.32
CA VAL A 326 -5.20 -8.11 -20.29
C VAL A 326 -5.21 -9.59 -20.69
N LEU A 327 -5.61 -10.49 -19.77
CA LEU A 327 -5.77 -11.90 -20.12
C LEU A 327 -7.26 -12.22 -20.28
N VAL A 328 -7.58 -12.91 -21.35
CA VAL A 328 -8.90 -13.50 -21.63
C VAL A 328 -8.65 -14.91 -22.16
N GLN A 329 -9.27 -15.91 -21.55
CA GLN A 329 -9.09 -17.32 -21.95
C GLN A 329 -7.61 -17.76 -22.02
N GLY A 330 -6.77 -17.29 -21.06
CA GLY A 330 -5.34 -17.59 -21.01
C GLY A 330 -4.50 -16.94 -22.09
N ARG A 331 -5.00 -15.92 -22.82
CA ARG A 331 -4.28 -15.21 -23.90
C ARG A 331 -4.21 -13.72 -23.63
N ARG A 332 -3.11 -13.10 -24.04
CA ARG A 332 -2.91 -11.65 -23.99
C ARG A 332 -3.73 -10.95 -25.06
N CYS A 333 -4.64 -10.08 -24.65
CA CYS A 333 -5.49 -9.27 -25.52
C CYS A 333 -5.15 -7.79 -25.30
N PRO A 334 -4.91 -7.00 -26.39
CA PRO A 334 -4.49 -5.61 -26.25
C PRO A 334 -5.64 -4.70 -25.82
N VAL A 335 -5.32 -3.72 -24.99
CA VAL A 335 -6.20 -2.59 -24.67
C VAL A 335 -6.18 -1.63 -25.85
N VAL A 336 -7.34 -1.33 -26.44
CA VAL A 336 -7.49 -0.48 -27.62
C VAL A 336 -8.25 0.80 -27.30
N GLY A 337 -7.84 1.89 -27.91
CA GLY A 337 -8.39 3.22 -27.62
C GLY A 337 -8.03 3.71 -26.22
N ARG A 338 -8.67 4.78 -25.77
CA ARG A 338 -8.45 5.34 -24.44
C ARG A 338 -9.17 4.57 -23.34
N VAL A 339 -8.48 4.28 -22.27
CA VAL A 339 -9.09 3.89 -20.99
C VAL A 339 -9.90 5.08 -20.49
N THR A 340 -11.17 4.86 -20.17
CA THR A 340 -12.08 5.90 -19.69
C THR A 340 -12.21 5.83 -18.18
N MET A 341 -13.09 6.64 -17.57
CA MET A 341 -13.31 6.63 -16.14
C MET A 341 -13.77 5.26 -15.62
N ASP A 342 -14.68 4.61 -16.34
CA ASP A 342 -15.40 3.42 -15.87
C ASP A 342 -15.23 2.19 -16.78
N THR A 343 -14.62 2.34 -17.96
CA THR A 343 -14.53 1.26 -18.95
C THR A 343 -13.23 1.26 -19.72
N SER A 344 -12.80 0.06 -20.12
CA SER A 344 -11.70 -0.21 -21.05
C SER A 344 -12.21 -1.07 -22.20
N LEU A 345 -11.62 -0.91 -23.37
CA LEU A 345 -11.93 -1.65 -24.58
C LEU A 345 -10.75 -2.57 -24.92
N ILE A 346 -11.08 -3.82 -25.26
CA ILE A 346 -10.10 -4.89 -25.47
C ILE A 346 -10.36 -5.52 -26.83
N ASP A 347 -9.33 -5.63 -27.67
CA ASP A 347 -9.44 -6.40 -28.92
C ASP A 347 -9.31 -7.89 -28.61
N VAL A 348 -10.41 -8.61 -28.84
CA VAL A 348 -10.51 -10.05 -28.60
C VAL A 348 -10.72 -10.84 -29.92
N THR A 349 -10.43 -10.23 -31.05
CA THR A 349 -10.66 -10.80 -32.38
C THR A 349 -9.98 -12.16 -32.58
N GLU A 350 -8.81 -12.37 -31.99
CA GLU A 350 -8.05 -13.61 -32.10
C GLU A 350 -8.57 -14.76 -31.19
N LEU A 351 -9.59 -14.48 -30.38
CA LEU A 351 -10.18 -15.50 -29.52
C LEU A 351 -11.34 -16.21 -30.21
N THR A 352 -11.44 -17.49 -29.98
CA THR A 352 -12.58 -18.28 -30.46
C THR A 352 -13.65 -18.37 -29.35
N GLN A 353 -14.92 -18.19 -29.70
CA GLN A 353 -16.07 -18.35 -28.78
C GLN A 353 -16.04 -17.44 -27.56
N VAL A 354 -15.52 -16.20 -27.68
CA VAL A 354 -15.59 -15.21 -26.62
C VAL A 354 -17.03 -14.78 -26.35
N SER A 355 -17.39 -14.65 -25.08
CA SER A 355 -18.76 -14.35 -24.65
C SER A 355 -18.81 -13.26 -23.57
N VAL A 356 -19.96 -12.59 -23.48
CA VAL A 356 -20.27 -11.72 -22.32
C VAL A 356 -20.24 -12.60 -21.06
N GLY A 357 -19.56 -12.10 -20.03
CA GLY A 357 -19.36 -12.84 -18.79
C GLY A 357 -18.02 -13.56 -18.68
N ASP A 358 -17.26 -13.71 -19.78
CA ASP A 358 -15.92 -14.28 -19.73
C ASP A 358 -15.01 -13.44 -18.81
N GLU A 359 -14.17 -14.13 -18.05
CA GLU A 359 -13.26 -13.50 -17.10
C GLU A 359 -12.12 -12.75 -17.82
N VAL A 360 -11.83 -11.59 -17.32
CA VAL A 360 -10.73 -10.72 -17.76
C VAL A 360 -9.78 -10.47 -16.59
N ILE A 361 -8.51 -10.84 -16.72
CA ILE A 361 -7.49 -10.57 -15.73
C ILE A 361 -6.70 -9.33 -16.16
N LEU A 362 -6.76 -8.28 -15.31
CA LEU A 362 -6.02 -7.03 -15.52
C LEU A 362 -4.64 -7.07 -14.84
N LEU A 363 -4.57 -7.74 -13.69
CA LEU A 363 -3.36 -8.02 -12.93
C LEU A 363 -3.48 -9.43 -12.34
N GLY A 364 -2.50 -10.28 -12.54
CA GLY A 364 -2.52 -11.64 -12.02
C GLY A 364 -2.29 -12.68 -13.11
N ARG A 365 -2.72 -13.91 -12.85
CA ARG A 365 -2.47 -15.06 -13.72
C ARG A 365 -3.80 -15.66 -14.22
N GLN A 366 -3.76 -16.15 -15.45
CA GLN A 366 -4.82 -16.98 -16.03
C GLN A 366 -4.13 -18.09 -16.85
N ASP A 367 -4.34 -19.35 -16.48
CA ASP A 367 -3.62 -20.50 -17.02
C ASP A 367 -2.08 -20.33 -16.91
N THR A 368 -1.38 -20.37 -18.02
CA THR A 368 0.09 -20.21 -18.10
C THR A 368 0.55 -18.77 -18.22
N GLU A 369 -0.36 -17.86 -18.58
CA GLU A 369 -0.05 -16.43 -18.79
C GLU A 369 -0.20 -15.62 -17.52
N GLN A 370 0.56 -14.52 -17.45
CA GLN A 370 0.54 -13.58 -16.33
C GLN A 370 0.67 -12.14 -16.80
N ILE A 371 -0.09 -11.24 -16.17
CA ILE A 371 0.17 -9.79 -16.16
C ILE A 371 0.69 -9.46 -14.77
N ALA A 372 1.96 -9.16 -14.66
CA ALA A 372 2.59 -8.81 -13.38
C ALA A 372 2.40 -7.32 -13.08
N ALA A 373 2.55 -6.91 -11.80
CA ALA A 373 2.56 -5.50 -11.42
C ALA A 373 3.65 -4.70 -12.14
N HIS A 374 4.78 -5.35 -12.44
CA HIS A 374 5.87 -4.75 -13.21
C HIS A 374 5.49 -4.47 -14.68
N ASP A 375 4.66 -5.33 -15.30
CA ASP A 375 4.15 -5.06 -16.66
C ASP A 375 3.31 -3.79 -16.65
N LEU A 376 2.36 -3.67 -15.73
CA LEU A 376 1.53 -2.48 -15.59
C LEU A 376 2.35 -1.23 -15.26
N ALA A 377 3.35 -1.34 -14.40
CA ALA A 377 4.27 -0.26 -14.05
C ALA A 377 5.02 0.23 -15.32
N THR A 378 5.58 -0.71 -16.09
CA THR A 378 6.31 -0.41 -17.34
C THR A 378 5.40 0.26 -18.37
N TRP A 379 4.21 -0.27 -18.62
CA TRP A 379 3.28 0.28 -19.62
C TRP A 379 2.71 1.64 -19.20
N SER A 380 2.48 1.85 -17.89
CA SER A 380 1.90 3.10 -17.40
C SER A 380 2.91 4.20 -17.11
N GLY A 381 4.20 3.85 -16.91
CA GLY A 381 5.23 4.77 -16.41
C GLY A 381 5.16 5.00 -14.90
N LEU A 382 4.40 4.18 -14.17
CA LEU A 382 4.29 4.20 -12.71
C LEU A 382 5.29 3.24 -12.07
N SER A 383 5.44 3.33 -10.75
CA SER A 383 6.10 2.29 -9.96
C SER A 383 5.13 1.15 -9.62
N THR A 384 5.66 -0.03 -9.27
CA THR A 384 4.83 -1.15 -8.78
C THR A 384 4.06 -0.79 -7.50
N TYR A 385 4.60 0.09 -6.69
CA TYR A 385 3.92 0.64 -5.50
C TYR A 385 2.67 1.43 -5.88
N GLU A 386 2.77 2.32 -6.87
CA GLU A 386 1.64 3.11 -7.38
C GLU A 386 0.58 2.22 -8.02
N VAL A 387 0.99 1.18 -8.76
CA VAL A 387 0.06 0.18 -9.33
C VAL A 387 -0.80 -0.46 -8.25
N PHE A 388 -0.21 -0.93 -7.16
CA PHE A 388 -0.94 -1.56 -6.07
C PHE A 388 -1.79 -0.55 -5.28
N CYS A 389 -1.20 0.56 -4.85
CA CYS A 389 -1.89 1.57 -4.04
C CYS A 389 -2.96 2.33 -4.84
N GLY A 390 -2.86 2.34 -6.16
CA GLY A 390 -3.81 2.99 -7.06
C GLY A 390 -5.15 2.28 -7.18
N ILE A 391 -5.23 0.97 -6.82
CA ILE A 391 -6.50 0.23 -6.88
C ILE A 391 -7.47 0.84 -5.88
N SER A 392 -8.51 1.49 -6.40
CA SER A 392 -9.43 2.31 -5.61
C SER A 392 -10.37 1.45 -4.74
N LYS A 393 -11.00 2.11 -3.76
CA LYS A 393 -12.03 1.48 -2.92
C LYS A 393 -13.30 1.06 -3.68
N ARG A 394 -13.47 1.49 -4.94
CA ARG A 394 -14.55 1.03 -5.81
C ARG A 394 -14.38 -0.45 -6.22
N VAL A 395 -13.17 -0.97 -6.12
CA VAL A 395 -12.84 -2.38 -6.39
C VAL A 395 -12.80 -3.12 -5.05
N PRO A 396 -13.81 -3.93 -4.72
CA PRO A 396 -13.84 -4.64 -3.44
C PRO A 396 -12.69 -5.66 -3.36
N ARG A 397 -12.13 -5.81 -2.16
CA ARG A 397 -11.16 -6.86 -1.82
C ARG A 397 -11.92 -8.12 -1.38
N SER A 398 -11.53 -9.28 -1.89
CA SER A 398 -12.12 -10.57 -1.57
C SER A 398 -11.05 -11.62 -1.28
#